data_3ef14e9bd4cd14c065339cfef8a678cf
#
_entry.id   3ef14e9bd4cd14c065339cfef8a678cf
#
_cell.length_a   1.000
_cell.length_b   1.000
_cell.length_c   1.000
_cell.angle_alpha   90.00
_cell.angle_beta   90.00
_cell.angle_gamma   90.00
#
_symmetry.space_group_name_H-M   'P 1'
#
loop_
_entity.id
_entity.type
_entity.pdbx_description
1 polymer ?
#
loop_
_entity_poly.entity_id
_entity_poly.type
_entity_poly.pdbx_seq_one_letter_code
_entity_poly.pdbx_strand_id
1 'polypeptide(L)'
;FNNMLTVILGHAEMKLTDPALAPTVRASFEEIRRAATDSAALTRQLLAFARKQTIAPRRLDLNETVDRSLQMLRRLIGENVELAWRPAEAVPPVQADPTQIDQILVNLCVNARDAIAGSGRIEIATAAATLDAAFCADHPGAVPGEYVRLTVRDTGCGMDAETLAHAFEPFYTTKSEGTSTGLGLSTVYGIVKQNDGYVALASAPGQGTAVDVYLPRRAMAEAPVVAAPSPAPAAAPSAQTILLVEDEPAILAVT
;
A
#
# COMPACT_ATOMS: atom_id res chain seq x y z
N PHE A 1 -8.93 4.63 -18.92
CA PHE A 1 -7.86 5.56 -18.52
C PHE A 1 -6.47 4.94 -18.73
N ASN A 2 -6.18 3.71 -18.26
CA ASN A 2 -4.86 3.09 -18.43
C ASN A 2 -4.47 2.94 -19.91
N ASN A 3 -5.38 2.50 -20.78
CA ASN A 3 -5.11 2.36 -22.21
C ASN A 3 -4.75 3.69 -22.87
N MET A 4 -5.44 4.78 -22.50
CA MET A 4 -5.12 6.12 -23.01
C MET A 4 -3.74 6.59 -22.55
N LEU A 5 -3.39 6.37 -21.30
CA LEU A 5 -2.07 6.74 -20.76
C LEU A 5 -0.95 5.90 -21.38
N THR A 6 -1.18 4.62 -21.64
CA THR A 6 -0.23 3.75 -22.37
C THR A 6 0.05 4.26 -23.78
N VAL A 7 -0.99 4.72 -24.49
CA VAL A 7 -0.83 5.31 -25.83
C VAL A 7 -0.04 6.62 -25.76
N ILE A 8 -0.35 7.49 -24.80
CA ILE A 8 0.39 8.77 -24.62
C ILE A 8 1.86 8.52 -24.30
N LEU A 9 2.14 7.57 -23.39
CA LEU A 9 3.51 7.18 -23.03
C LEU A 9 4.26 6.62 -24.23
N GLY A 10 3.64 5.69 -24.98
CA GLY A 10 4.25 5.08 -26.17
C GLY A 10 4.61 6.12 -27.24
N HIS A 11 3.73 7.08 -27.49
CA HIS A 11 4.03 8.16 -28.45
C HIS A 11 5.12 9.11 -27.94
N ALA A 12 5.13 9.45 -26.63
CA ALA A 12 6.17 10.28 -26.07
C ALA A 12 7.55 9.59 -26.11
N GLU A 13 7.62 8.33 -25.73
CA GLU A 13 8.85 7.53 -25.78
C GLU A 13 9.35 7.36 -27.20
N MET A 14 8.49 7.02 -28.17
CA MET A 14 8.86 6.87 -29.58
C MET A 14 9.45 8.16 -30.14
N LYS A 15 8.92 9.34 -29.76
CA LYS A 15 9.50 10.63 -30.18
C LYS A 15 10.84 10.92 -29.51
N LEU A 16 11.00 10.55 -28.23
CA LEU A 16 12.25 10.75 -27.50
C LEU A 16 13.42 9.90 -28.02
N THR A 17 13.15 8.83 -28.77
CA THR A 17 14.20 8.02 -29.43
C THR A 17 14.80 8.71 -30.67
N ASP A 18 14.18 9.74 -31.21
CA ASP A 18 14.68 10.47 -32.38
C ASP A 18 15.89 11.35 -31.99
N PRO A 19 17.10 11.07 -32.50
CA PRO A 19 18.28 11.86 -32.19
C PRO A 19 18.25 13.26 -32.83
N ALA A 20 17.44 13.48 -33.87
CA ALA A 20 17.32 14.76 -34.57
C ALA A 20 16.30 15.71 -33.92
N LEU A 21 15.69 15.33 -32.80
CA LEU A 21 14.69 16.11 -32.12
C LEU A 21 15.31 17.41 -31.53
N ALA A 22 14.72 18.55 -31.84
CA ALA A 22 15.17 19.83 -31.29
C ALA A 22 15.09 19.83 -29.76
N PRO A 23 16.07 20.45 -29.04
CA PRO A 23 16.14 20.39 -27.58
C PRO A 23 14.87 20.87 -26.87
N THR A 24 14.21 21.91 -27.40
CA THR A 24 12.94 22.44 -26.86
C THR A 24 11.81 21.48 -26.99
N VAL A 25 11.73 20.76 -28.13
CA VAL A 25 10.70 19.74 -28.38
C VAL A 25 10.98 18.50 -27.54
N ARG A 26 12.24 18.11 -27.36
CA ARG A 26 12.65 17.03 -26.48
C ARG A 26 12.19 17.29 -25.03
N ALA A 27 12.46 18.50 -24.51
CA ALA A 27 12.02 18.89 -23.16
C ALA A 27 10.48 18.77 -23.00
N SER A 28 9.71 19.20 -24.02
CA SER A 28 8.24 19.05 -23.98
C SER A 28 7.79 17.60 -23.94
N PHE A 29 8.43 16.70 -24.72
CA PHE A 29 8.09 15.25 -24.68
C PHE A 29 8.52 14.59 -23.37
N GLU A 30 9.61 15.01 -22.73
CA GLU A 30 10.01 14.56 -21.40
C GLU A 30 8.99 14.97 -20.33
N GLU A 31 8.45 16.18 -20.43
CA GLU A 31 7.40 16.68 -19.54
C GLU A 31 6.07 15.89 -19.74
N ILE A 32 5.66 15.66 -21.00
CA ILE A 32 4.49 14.82 -21.33
C ILE A 32 4.67 13.41 -20.77
N ARG A 33 5.85 12.80 -20.95
CA ARG A 33 6.14 11.47 -20.43
C ARG A 33 6.03 11.42 -18.89
N ARG A 34 6.60 12.44 -18.21
CA ARG A 34 6.50 12.57 -16.75
C ARG A 34 5.03 12.66 -16.31
N ALA A 35 4.27 13.61 -16.88
CA ALA A 35 2.87 13.83 -16.55
C ALA A 35 2.00 12.57 -16.78
N ALA A 36 2.25 11.85 -17.88
CA ALA A 36 1.52 10.60 -18.19
C ALA A 36 1.90 9.47 -17.21
N THR A 37 3.18 9.38 -16.81
CA THR A 37 3.64 8.39 -15.81
C THR A 37 3.03 8.67 -14.44
N ASP A 38 3.00 9.92 -14.02
CA ASP A 38 2.39 10.35 -12.75
C ASP A 38 0.87 10.10 -12.74
N SER A 39 0.21 10.42 -13.87
CA SER A 39 -1.22 10.14 -14.05
C SER A 39 -1.54 8.64 -14.05
N ALA A 40 -0.66 7.79 -14.61
CA ALA A 40 -0.82 6.34 -14.56
C ALA A 40 -0.62 5.79 -13.13
N ALA A 41 0.30 6.36 -12.36
CA ALA A 41 0.48 6.03 -10.95
C ALA A 41 -0.75 6.41 -10.13
N LEU A 42 -1.28 7.64 -10.33
CA LEU A 42 -2.50 8.11 -9.68
C LEU A 42 -3.72 7.24 -10.04
N THR A 43 -3.88 6.90 -11.33
CA THR A 43 -4.97 6.04 -11.80
C THR A 43 -4.88 4.65 -11.16
N ARG A 44 -3.69 4.07 -11.05
CA ARG A 44 -3.48 2.78 -10.35
C ARG A 44 -3.84 2.87 -8.88
N GLN A 45 -3.48 3.96 -8.19
CA GLN A 45 -3.84 4.19 -6.79
C GLN A 45 -5.36 4.36 -6.61
N LEU A 46 -6.02 5.12 -7.49
CA LEU A 46 -7.48 5.27 -7.50
C LEU A 46 -8.19 3.94 -7.79
N LEU A 47 -7.68 3.15 -8.73
CA LEU A 47 -8.23 1.83 -9.04
C LEU A 47 -7.97 0.83 -7.92
N ALA A 48 -6.86 0.93 -7.19
CA ALA A 48 -6.63 0.13 -5.99
C ALA A 48 -7.63 0.48 -4.87
N PHE A 49 -8.05 1.76 -4.79
CA PHE A 49 -9.10 2.19 -3.88
C PHE A 49 -10.51 1.78 -4.37
N ALA A 50 -10.77 1.85 -5.68
CA ALA A 50 -12.09 1.58 -6.27
C ALA A 50 -12.33 0.12 -6.65
N ARG A 51 -11.30 -0.65 -6.98
CA ARG A 51 -11.44 -2.08 -7.23
C ARG A 51 -11.68 -2.80 -5.92
N LYS A 52 -12.80 -3.52 -5.85
CA LYS A 52 -12.88 -4.78 -5.10
C LYS A 52 -11.81 -5.70 -5.70
N GLN A 53 -10.52 -5.49 -5.37
CA GLN A 53 -9.56 -6.57 -5.51
C GLN A 53 -10.23 -7.78 -4.88
N THR A 54 -10.20 -8.92 -5.53
CA THR A 54 -10.59 -10.16 -4.88
C THR A 54 -9.62 -10.34 -3.72
N ILE A 55 -9.99 -9.72 -2.57
CA ILE A 55 -9.20 -9.75 -1.35
C ILE A 55 -9.17 -11.22 -0.98
N ALA A 56 -7.99 -11.79 -0.91
CA ALA A 56 -7.75 -13.17 -0.47
C ALA A 56 -7.16 -13.16 0.94
N PRO A 57 -7.99 -12.90 1.98
CA PRO A 57 -7.50 -12.87 3.34
C PRO A 57 -7.03 -14.26 3.72
N ARG A 58 -5.80 -14.34 4.18
CA ARG A 58 -5.23 -15.58 4.70
C ARG A 58 -4.62 -15.33 6.07
N ARG A 59 -4.41 -16.41 6.78
CA ARG A 59 -3.67 -16.34 8.03
C ARG A 59 -2.23 -15.94 7.74
N LEU A 60 -1.78 -14.85 8.36
CA LEU A 60 -0.42 -14.36 8.22
C LEU A 60 0.26 -14.22 9.58
N ASP A 61 1.56 -14.42 9.58
CA ASP A 61 2.47 -13.85 10.55
C ASP A 61 2.90 -12.46 10.04
N LEU A 62 2.63 -11.41 10.85
CA LEU A 62 3.01 -10.04 10.46
C LEU A 62 4.53 -9.85 10.44
N ASN A 63 5.28 -10.52 11.33
CA ASN A 63 6.73 -10.41 11.34
C ASN A 63 7.31 -10.93 10.03
N GLU A 64 6.90 -12.13 9.59
CA GLU A 64 7.34 -12.69 8.31
C GLU A 64 6.94 -11.83 7.11
N THR A 65 5.77 -11.20 7.17
CA THR A 65 5.29 -10.35 6.10
C THR A 65 6.10 -9.08 6.00
N VAL A 66 6.38 -8.42 7.14
CA VAL A 66 7.24 -7.24 7.18
C VAL A 66 8.66 -7.57 6.73
N ASP A 67 9.26 -8.67 7.24
CA ASP A 67 10.61 -9.09 6.87
C ASP A 67 10.80 -9.21 5.35
N ARG A 68 9.82 -9.81 4.66
CA ARG A 68 9.85 -9.93 3.19
C ARG A 68 9.84 -8.57 2.48
N SER A 69 9.17 -7.59 3.06
CA SER A 69 9.02 -6.25 2.46
C SER A 69 10.21 -5.33 2.74
N LEU A 70 11.06 -5.62 3.75
CA LEU A 70 12.14 -4.73 4.20
C LEU A 70 13.12 -4.36 3.08
N GLN A 71 13.51 -5.31 2.22
CA GLN A 71 14.45 -5.03 1.14
C GLN A 71 13.90 -4.04 0.12
N MET A 72 12.61 -4.19 -0.23
CA MET A 72 11.89 -3.27 -1.11
C MET A 72 11.77 -1.89 -0.44
N LEU A 73 11.37 -1.85 0.83
CA LEU A 73 11.21 -0.61 1.59
C LEU A 73 12.53 0.17 1.69
N ARG A 74 13.65 -0.49 1.97
CA ARG A 74 14.98 0.15 2.00
C ARG A 74 15.33 0.84 0.68
N ARG A 75 15.01 0.20 -0.45
CA ARG A 75 15.23 0.81 -1.78
C ARG A 75 14.31 2.01 -2.02
N LEU A 76 13.09 1.94 -1.52
CA LEU A 76 12.08 2.98 -1.69
C LEU A 76 12.39 4.25 -0.89
N ILE A 77 12.88 4.10 0.36
CA ILE A 77 13.18 5.23 1.23
C ILE A 77 14.54 5.87 0.95
N GLY A 78 15.47 5.15 0.30
CA GLY A 78 16.80 5.65 -0.05
C GLY A 78 17.82 5.54 1.09
N GLU A 79 19.07 5.95 0.80
CA GLU A 79 20.20 5.74 1.71
C GLU A 79 20.28 6.78 2.85
N ASN A 80 19.60 7.92 2.72
CA ASN A 80 19.64 8.99 3.71
C ASN A 80 18.78 8.75 4.96
N VAL A 81 17.90 7.75 4.91
CA VAL A 81 16.97 7.42 5.99
C VAL A 81 17.24 6.02 6.52
N GLU A 82 17.54 5.93 7.81
CA GLU A 82 17.71 4.64 8.49
C GLU A 82 16.36 3.92 8.63
N LEU A 83 16.26 2.69 8.14
CA LEU A 83 15.10 1.81 8.39
C LEU A 83 15.44 0.81 9.51
N ALA A 84 14.84 0.99 10.67
CA ALA A 84 14.93 0.09 11.80
C ALA A 84 13.72 -0.84 11.85
N TRP A 85 13.97 -2.13 12.04
CA TRP A 85 12.93 -3.14 12.24
C TRP A 85 13.01 -3.75 13.64
N ARG A 86 11.91 -3.73 14.37
CA ARG A 86 11.79 -4.22 15.75
C ARG A 86 10.61 -5.18 15.89
N PRO A 87 10.74 -6.43 15.47
CA PRO A 87 9.70 -7.43 15.69
C PRO A 87 9.58 -7.76 17.18
N ALA A 88 8.36 -7.98 17.67
CA ALA A 88 8.15 -8.68 18.91
C ALA A 88 8.53 -10.17 18.75
N GLU A 89 8.99 -10.83 19.83
CA GLU A 89 9.39 -12.25 19.78
C GLU A 89 8.27 -13.15 19.25
N ALA A 90 7.02 -12.87 19.62
CA ALA A 90 5.87 -13.59 19.12
C ALA A 90 4.67 -12.64 19.01
N VAL A 91 4.05 -12.65 17.84
CA VAL A 91 2.76 -11.98 17.61
C VAL A 91 1.71 -13.00 17.19
N PRO A 92 0.47 -12.89 17.67
CA PRO A 92 -0.60 -13.74 17.19
C PRO A 92 -0.78 -13.58 15.67
N PRO A 93 -1.22 -14.64 14.97
CA PRO A 93 -1.54 -14.50 13.55
C PRO A 93 -2.77 -13.62 13.36
N VAL A 94 -2.77 -12.87 12.26
CA VAL A 94 -3.91 -12.06 11.80
C VAL A 94 -4.49 -12.65 10.52
N GLN A 95 -5.71 -12.28 10.18
CA GLN A 95 -6.31 -12.63 8.90
C GLN A 95 -6.35 -11.38 8.02
N ALA A 96 -5.49 -11.33 7.03
CA ALA A 96 -5.40 -10.21 6.09
C ALA A 96 -4.83 -10.68 4.74
N ASP A 97 -4.95 -9.87 3.73
CA ASP A 97 -4.25 -10.07 2.47
C ASP A 97 -2.83 -9.51 2.59
N PRO A 98 -1.77 -10.30 2.32
CA PRO A 98 -0.39 -9.82 2.37
C PRO A 98 -0.15 -8.57 1.52
N THR A 99 -0.80 -8.46 0.37
CA THR A 99 -0.65 -7.31 -0.52
C THR A 99 -1.20 -6.04 0.10
N GLN A 100 -2.24 -6.14 0.94
CA GLN A 100 -2.75 -5.01 1.71
C GLN A 100 -1.77 -4.58 2.81
N ILE A 101 -1.07 -5.52 3.45
CA ILE A 101 -0.03 -5.19 4.42
C ILE A 101 1.15 -4.49 3.74
N ASP A 102 1.60 -5.00 2.60
CA ASP A 102 2.64 -4.35 1.79
C ASP A 102 2.22 -2.92 1.39
N GLN A 103 0.97 -2.71 1.02
CA GLN A 103 0.44 -1.40 0.66
C GLN A 103 0.40 -0.43 1.85
N ILE A 104 0.02 -0.91 3.05
CA ILE A 104 0.11 -0.12 4.30
C ILE A 104 1.56 0.32 4.51
N LEU A 105 2.50 -0.62 4.47
CA LEU A 105 3.92 -0.35 4.71
C LEU A 105 4.50 0.66 3.71
N VAL A 106 4.22 0.47 2.42
CA VAL A 106 4.68 1.39 1.36
C VAL A 106 4.13 2.79 1.58
N ASN A 107 2.82 2.94 1.83
CA ASN A 107 2.20 4.25 2.04
C ASN A 107 2.77 4.97 3.26
N LEU A 108 2.95 4.26 4.38
CA LEU A 108 3.49 4.83 5.60
C LEU A 108 4.97 5.18 5.46
N CYS A 109 5.79 4.31 4.86
CA CYS A 109 7.22 4.57 4.66
C CYS A 109 7.49 5.71 3.65
N VAL A 110 6.69 5.83 2.59
CA VAL A 110 6.79 6.96 1.64
C VAL A 110 6.41 8.27 2.33
N ASN A 111 5.33 8.29 3.11
CA ASN A 111 4.94 9.49 3.85
C ASN A 111 6.01 9.89 4.86
N ALA A 112 6.57 8.92 5.59
CA ALA A 112 7.64 9.13 6.56
C ALA A 112 8.92 9.69 5.90
N ARG A 113 9.36 9.08 4.79
CA ARG A 113 10.51 9.57 4.00
C ARG A 113 10.32 11.01 3.58
N ASP A 114 9.15 11.33 3.06
CA ASP A 114 8.85 12.67 2.53
C ASP A 114 8.74 13.72 3.63
N ALA A 115 8.42 13.31 4.88
CA ALA A 115 8.42 14.19 6.04
C ALA A 115 9.81 14.43 6.63
N ILE A 116 10.80 13.61 6.28
CA ILE A 116 12.18 13.71 6.77
C ILE A 116 12.98 14.62 5.85
N ALA A 117 13.43 15.76 6.36
CA ALA A 117 14.30 16.67 5.64
C ALA A 117 15.78 16.26 5.83
N GLY A 118 16.40 15.70 4.79
CA GLY A 118 17.81 15.28 4.81
C GLY A 118 17.98 13.86 5.38
N SER A 119 18.54 13.70 6.58
CA SER A 119 18.74 12.41 7.23
C SER A 119 17.77 12.22 8.39
N GLY A 120 17.36 10.97 8.61
CA GLY A 120 16.45 10.62 9.70
C GLY A 120 16.25 9.13 9.82
N ARG A 121 15.22 8.74 10.57
CA ARG A 121 14.95 7.34 10.88
C ARG A 121 13.47 7.02 10.72
N ILE A 122 13.20 5.85 10.16
CA ILE A 122 11.90 5.20 10.16
C ILE A 122 12.03 3.92 10.98
N GLU A 123 11.18 3.75 11.96
CA GLU A 123 11.11 2.54 12.77
C GLU A 123 9.79 1.82 12.48
N ILE A 124 9.89 0.53 12.13
CA ILE A 124 8.76 -0.37 12.01
C ILE A 124 8.83 -1.33 13.19
N ALA A 125 7.71 -1.55 13.87
CA ALA A 125 7.64 -2.46 15.01
C ALA A 125 6.32 -3.22 15.03
N THR A 126 6.33 -4.42 15.63
CA THR A 126 5.11 -5.18 15.92
C THR A 126 4.99 -5.45 17.40
N ALA A 127 3.76 -5.59 17.89
CA ALA A 127 3.48 -6.00 19.26
C ALA A 127 2.10 -6.67 19.35
N ALA A 128 1.92 -7.57 20.31
CA ALA A 128 0.59 -7.93 20.76
C ALA A 128 -0.01 -6.76 21.55
N ALA A 129 -1.30 -6.47 21.35
CA ALA A 129 -1.97 -5.37 22.01
C ALA A 129 -3.38 -5.80 22.42
N THR A 130 -3.84 -5.29 23.56
CA THR A 130 -5.22 -5.43 24.02
C THR A 130 -5.83 -4.03 24.08
N LEU A 131 -6.89 -3.82 23.31
CA LEU A 131 -7.69 -2.60 23.42
C LEU A 131 -8.76 -2.86 24.47
N ASP A 132 -8.69 -2.13 25.57
CA ASP A 132 -9.67 -2.21 26.65
C ASP A 132 -10.79 -1.16 26.48
N ALA A 133 -11.76 -1.18 27.38
CA ALA A 133 -12.86 -0.24 27.34
C ALA A 133 -12.41 1.22 27.57
N ALA A 134 -11.34 1.43 28.34
CA ALA A 134 -10.79 2.77 28.58
C ALA A 134 -10.15 3.33 27.31
N PHE A 135 -9.33 2.54 26.63
CA PHE A 135 -8.78 2.94 25.34
C PHE A 135 -9.88 3.26 24.31
N CYS A 136 -10.92 2.43 24.25
CA CYS A 136 -12.00 2.63 23.29
C CYS A 136 -12.87 3.86 23.58
N ALA A 137 -12.96 4.29 24.85
CA ALA A 137 -13.66 5.52 25.22
C ALA A 137 -12.98 6.78 24.66
N ASP A 138 -11.64 6.79 24.63
CA ASP A 138 -10.82 7.90 24.12
C ASP A 138 -10.59 7.81 22.60
N HIS A 139 -10.90 6.67 21.98
CA HIS A 139 -10.62 6.39 20.57
C HIS A 139 -11.88 5.92 19.82
N PRO A 140 -12.72 6.85 19.34
CA PRO A 140 -13.96 6.53 18.65
C PRO A 140 -13.74 5.59 17.45
N GLY A 141 -14.48 4.49 17.40
CA GLY A 141 -14.38 3.48 16.36
C GLY A 141 -13.37 2.37 16.64
N ALA A 142 -12.68 2.39 17.79
CA ALA A 142 -11.98 1.23 18.34
C ALA A 142 -12.97 0.29 19.02
N VAL A 143 -12.71 -1.01 18.96
CA VAL A 143 -13.54 -2.06 19.59
C VAL A 143 -12.66 -2.83 20.58
N PRO A 144 -13.14 -3.11 21.80
CA PRO A 144 -12.37 -3.90 22.76
C PRO A 144 -12.02 -5.29 22.21
N GLY A 145 -10.79 -5.74 22.44
CA GLY A 145 -10.35 -7.05 21.97
C GLY A 145 -8.84 -7.22 21.96
N GLU A 146 -8.40 -8.37 21.47
CA GLU A 146 -7.00 -8.69 21.25
C GLU A 146 -6.60 -8.37 19.81
N TYR A 147 -5.48 -7.68 19.65
CA TYR A 147 -4.97 -7.19 18.38
C TYR A 147 -3.48 -7.48 18.24
N VAL A 148 -3.02 -7.42 16.99
CA VAL A 148 -1.60 -7.21 16.68
C VAL A 148 -1.45 -5.78 16.22
N ARG A 149 -0.57 -5.05 16.87
CA ARG A 149 -0.22 -3.68 16.51
C ARG A 149 1.00 -3.69 15.58
N LEU A 150 0.88 -3.02 14.46
CA LEU A 150 1.96 -2.64 13.56
C LEU A 150 2.17 -1.14 13.71
N THR A 151 3.34 -0.73 14.17
CA THR A 151 3.73 0.68 14.35
C THR A 151 4.70 1.08 13.26
N VAL A 152 4.48 2.22 12.62
CA VAL A 152 5.48 2.91 11.79
C VAL A 152 5.69 4.30 12.37
N ARG A 153 6.91 4.59 12.78
CA ARG A 153 7.31 5.87 13.39
C ARG A 153 8.42 6.51 12.58
N ASP A 154 8.35 7.81 12.37
CA ASP A 154 9.40 8.60 11.73
C ASP A 154 9.91 9.72 12.65
N THR A 155 11.04 10.29 12.26
CA THR A 155 11.66 11.47 12.89
C THR A 155 11.52 12.71 12.00
N GLY A 156 10.45 12.79 11.21
CA GLY A 156 10.19 13.89 10.28
C GLY A 156 9.68 15.16 10.94
N CYS A 157 9.18 16.08 10.13
CA CYS A 157 8.69 17.37 10.59
C CYS A 157 7.44 17.30 11.47
N GLY A 158 6.73 16.16 11.47
CA GLY A 158 5.47 16.02 12.18
C GLY A 158 4.33 16.83 11.56
N MET A 159 3.20 16.86 12.27
CA MET A 159 1.97 17.54 11.85
C MET A 159 1.44 18.41 12.98
N ASP A 160 0.84 19.55 12.62
CA ASP A 160 0.06 20.36 13.54
C ASP A 160 -1.35 19.77 13.76
N ALA A 161 -2.11 20.35 14.67
CA ALA A 161 -3.43 19.82 15.04
C ALA A 161 -4.44 19.89 13.90
N GLU A 162 -4.34 20.88 13.01
CA GLU A 162 -5.22 21.03 11.85
C GLU A 162 -4.93 19.94 10.82
N THR A 163 -3.66 19.75 10.47
CA THR A 163 -3.23 18.69 9.56
C THR A 163 -3.58 17.30 10.11
N LEU A 164 -3.39 17.10 11.43
CA LEU A 164 -3.69 15.82 12.08
C LEU A 164 -5.19 15.49 12.00
N ALA A 165 -6.06 16.48 12.16
CA ALA A 165 -7.51 16.29 12.11
C ALA A 165 -7.99 15.82 10.73
N HIS A 166 -7.33 16.25 9.65
CA HIS A 166 -7.69 15.94 8.27
C HIS A 166 -6.81 14.85 7.62
N ALA A 167 -5.85 14.28 8.35
CA ALA A 167 -4.81 13.42 7.80
C ALA A 167 -5.33 12.16 7.07
N PHE A 168 -6.51 11.66 7.44
CA PHE A 168 -7.14 10.50 6.78
C PHE A 168 -8.15 10.87 5.70
N GLU A 169 -8.38 12.16 5.46
CA GLU A 169 -9.28 12.58 4.38
C GLU A 169 -8.66 12.32 3.01
N PRO A 170 -9.41 11.74 2.07
CA PRO A 170 -8.92 11.55 0.71
C PRO A 170 -8.56 12.89 0.05
N PHE A 171 -7.43 12.89 -0.66
CA PHE A 171 -6.87 14.06 -1.37
C PHE A 171 -6.33 15.19 -0.48
N TYR A 172 -6.41 15.08 0.84
CA TYR A 172 -5.80 16.04 1.73
C TYR A 172 -4.27 15.91 1.72
N THR A 173 -3.58 17.01 1.48
CA THR A 173 -2.11 17.08 1.47
C THR A 173 -1.62 18.48 1.79
N THR A 174 -0.55 18.57 2.57
CA THR A 174 0.19 19.81 2.84
C THR A 174 1.37 20.02 1.89
N LYS A 175 1.64 19.05 1.00
CA LYS A 175 2.71 19.12 0.00
C LYS A 175 2.24 19.92 -1.21
N SER A 176 3.19 20.53 -1.93
CA SER A 176 2.91 21.31 -3.14
C SER A 176 2.18 20.48 -4.20
N GLU A 177 1.32 21.15 -4.98
CA GLU A 177 0.56 20.53 -6.07
C GLU A 177 1.45 19.69 -6.99
N GLY A 178 1.02 18.47 -7.29
CA GLY A 178 1.73 17.52 -8.15
C GLY A 178 2.79 16.67 -7.45
N THR A 179 3.15 16.93 -6.19
CA THR A 179 4.18 16.16 -5.47
C THR A 179 3.58 14.97 -4.71
N SER A 180 2.32 15.04 -4.31
CA SER A 180 1.63 13.96 -3.62
C SER A 180 0.16 13.92 -3.99
N THR A 181 -0.44 12.74 -3.89
CA THR A 181 -1.86 12.51 -4.27
C THR A 181 -2.85 12.75 -3.13
N GLY A 182 -2.37 12.89 -1.88
CA GLY A 182 -3.23 12.93 -0.70
C GLY A 182 -4.01 11.64 -0.41
N LEU A 183 -3.63 10.52 -1.06
CA LEU A 183 -4.34 9.24 -0.91
C LEU A 183 -3.63 8.23 0.01
N GLY A 184 -2.40 8.47 0.44
CA GLY A 184 -1.60 7.51 1.18
C GLY A 184 -2.25 7.08 2.50
N LEU A 185 -2.54 8.03 3.39
CA LEU A 185 -3.13 7.74 4.70
C LEU A 185 -4.61 7.32 4.61
N SER A 186 -5.38 7.86 3.69
CA SER A 186 -6.77 7.43 3.46
C SER A 186 -6.84 5.98 2.94
N THR A 187 -5.87 5.56 2.12
CA THR A 187 -5.73 4.16 1.70
C THR A 187 -5.42 3.25 2.89
N VAL A 188 -4.49 3.65 3.77
CA VAL A 188 -4.18 2.91 5.00
C VAL A 188 -5.44 2.76 5.86
N TYR A 189 -6.17 3.85 6.09
CA TYR A 189 -7.42 3.84 6.83
C TYR A 189 -8.44 2.86 6.22
N GLY A 190 -8.65 2.92 4.90
CA GLY A 190 -9.56 2.03 4.18
C GLY A 190 -9.20 0.55 4.33
N ILE A 191 -7.92 0.19 4.15
CA ILE A 191 -7.44 -1.19 4.31
C ILE A 191 -7.66 -1.66 5.75
N VAL A 192 -7.31 -0.84 6.74
CA VAL A 192 -7.47 -1.21 8.15
C VAL A 192 -8.93 -1.44 8.50
N LYS A 193 -9.84 -0.58 8.04
CA LYS A 193 -11.29 -0.75 8.26
C LYS A 193 -11.85 -1.99 7.55
N GLN A 194 -11.38 -2.34 6.36
CA GLN A 194 -11.77 -3.56 5.65
C GLN A 194 -11.36 -4.84 6.40
N ASN A 195 -10.33 -4.76 7.23
CA ASN A 195 -9.86 -5.87 8.07
C ASN A 195 -10.40 -5.80 9.51
N ASP A 196 -11.49 -5.07 9.77
CA ASP A 196 -12.08 -4.86 11.10
C ASP A 196 -11.08 -4.29 12.12
N GLY A 197 -10.05 -3.59 11.62
CA GLY A 197 -8.98 -3.01 12.41
C GLY A 197 -9.25 -1.57 12.87
N TYR A 198 -8.27 -1.05 13.61
CA TYR A 198 -8.25 0.33 14.06
C TYR A 198 -6.90 0.96 13.72
N VAL A 199 -6.88 2.26 13.42
CA VAL A 199 -5.65 3.01 13.18
C VAL A 199 -5.64 4.25 14.08
N ALA A 200 -4.52 4.44 14.78
CA ALA A 200 -4.23 5.62 15.56
C ALA A 200 -3.07 6.40 14.95
N LEU A 201 -3.12 7.71 15.04
CA LEU A 201 -2.12 8.63 14.52
C LEU A 201 -1.73 9.60 15.62
N ALA A 202 -0.44 9.64 15.94
CA ALA A 202 0.13 10.58 16.90
C ALA A 202 1.25 11.38 16.22
N SER A 203 1.15 12.71 16.24
CA SER A 203 2.14 13.59 15.64
C SER A 203 2.13 14.95 16.33
N ALA A 204 3.28 15.61 16.34
CA ALA A 204 3.41 17.00 16.75
C ALA A 204 4.52 17.67 15.92
N PRO A 205 4.45 18.98 15.67
CA PRO A 205 5.49 19.69 14.92
C PRO A 205 6.89 19.46 15.50
N GLY A 206 7.82 19.02 14.63
CA GLY A 206 9.20 18.72 15.01
C GLY A 206 9.43 17.42 15.78
N GLN A 207 8.39 16.62 16.06
CA GLN A 207 8.50 15.37 16.81
C GLN A 207 8.29 14.11 15.97
N GLY A 208 8.14 14.27 14.64
CA GLY A 208 7.82 13.18 13.74
C GLY A 208 6.39 12.70 13.88
N THR A 209 6.13 11.52 13.29
CA THR A 209 4.80 10.91 13.28
C THR A 209 4.89 9.44 13.70
N ALA A 210 3.91 8.97 14.44
CA ALA A 210 3.70 7.56 14.75
C ALA A 210 2.31 7.14 14.27
N VAL A 211 2.26 6.10 13.46
CA VAL A 211 1.02 5.48 12.99
C VAL A 211 0.95 4.07 13.56
N ASP A 212 -0.06 3.81 14.37
CA ASP A 212 -0.34 2.50 14.95
C ASP A 212 -1.54 1.86 14.23
N VAL A 213 -1.30 0.73 13.58
CA VAL A 213 -2.31 -0.09 12.91
C VAL A 213 -2.60 -1.29 13.79
N TYR A 214 -3.86 -1.43 14.20
CA TYR A 214 -4.33 -2.55 15.02
C TYR A 214 -5.14 -3.49 14.15
N LEU A 215 -4.67 -4.72 13.98
CA LEU A 215 -5.38 -5.78 13.26
C LEU A 215 -5.89 -6.81 14.27
N PRO A 216 -7.19 -7.19 14.21
CA PRO A 216 -7.76 -8.08 15.20
C PRO A 216 -7.08 -9.45 15.15
N ARG A 217 -6.74 -9.97 16.33
CA ARG A 217 -6.38 -11.37 16.46
C ARG A 217 -7.58 -12.21 16.09
N ARG A 218 -7.45 -13.05 15.08
CA ARG A 218 -8.45 -14.09 14.83
C ARG A 218 -8.07 -15.32 15.64
N ALA A 219 -8.92 -15.65 16.65
CA ALA A 219 -8.83 -16.93 17.34
C ALA A 219 -8.88 -18.04 16.29
N MET A 220 -8.18 -19.14 16.55
CA MET A 220 -8.30 -20.35 15.74
C MET A 220 -9.77 -20.79 15.71
N ALA A 221 -10.53 -20.36 14.71
CA ALA A 221 -11.56 -21.27 14.24
C ALA A 221 -10.77 -22.46 13.67
N GLU A 222 -10.94 -23.63 14.25
CA GLU A 222 -10.50 -24.87 13.61
C GLU A 222 -10.98 -24.79 12.17
N ALA A 223 -10.02 -24.78 11.23
CA ALA A 223 -10.37 -24.92 9.83
C ALA A 223 -11.24 -26.16 9.74
N PRO A 224 -12.44 -26.09 9.12
CA PRO A 224 -13.17 -27.30 8.86
C PRO A 224 -12.16 -28.20 8.16
N VAL A 225 -11.93 -29.39 8.72
CA VAL A 225 -11.11 -30.41 8.09
C VAL A 225 -11.77 -30.66 6.74
N VAL A 226 -11.28 -29.95 5.71
CA VAL A 226 -11.63 -30.26 4.34
C VAL A 226 -11.04 -31.65 4.16
N ALA A 227 -11.89 -32.67 4.24
CA ALA A 227 -11.53 -34.04 3.92
C ALA A 227 -10.77 -33.97 2.59
N ALA A 228 -9.55 -34.48 2.60
CA ALA A 228 -8.72 -34.48 1.40
C ALA A 228 -9.58 -35.02 0.25
N PRO A 229 -9.67 -34.34 -0.89
CA PRO A 229 -10.43 -34.85 -2.02
C PRO A 229 -9.86 -36.21 -2.34
N SER A 230 -10.75 -37.23 -2.28
CA SER A 230 -10.42 -38.58 -2.74
C SER A 230 -9.79 -38.45 -4.14
N PRO A 231 -8.67 -39.14 -4.41
CA PRO A 231 -8.02 -39.01 -5.72
C PRO A 231 -9.04 -39.35 -6.81
N ALA A 232 -9.42 -38.32 -7.58
CA ALA A 232 -10.24 -38.51 -8.75
C ALA A 232 -9.46 -39.40 -9.74
N PRO A 233 -10.12 -40.34 -10.41
CA PRO A 233 -9.45 -41.18 -11.41
C PRO A 233 -8.82 -40.28 -12.47
N ALA A 234 -7.58 -40.59 -12.85
CA ALA A 234 -6.82 -39.86 -13.83
C ALA A 234 -7.63 -39.71 -15.14
N ALA A 235 -8.05 -38.48 -15.42
CA ALA A 235 -8.74 -38.17 -16.65
C ALA A 235 -7.74 -38.34 -17.83
N ALA A 236 -8.13 -39.05 -18.85
CA ALA A 236 -7.40 -39.17 -20.09
C ALA A 236 -7.16 -37.76 -20.72
N PRO A 237 -6.10 -37.53 -21.49
CA PRO A 237 -5.82 -36.23 -22.06
C PRO A 237 -6.96 -35.83 -23.01
N SER A 238 -7.83 -34.95 -22.54
CA SER A 238 -8.85 -34.35 -23.41
C SER A 238 -8.22 -33.16 -24.13
N ALA A 239 -8.44 -33.04 -25.45
CA ALA A 239 -8.09 -31.85 -26.20
C ALA A 239 -8.78 -30.66 -25.54
N GLN A 240 -7.98 -29.78 -24.93
CA GLN A 240 -8.50 -28.56 -24.28
C GLN A 240 -8.71 -27.51 -25.37
N THR A 241 -9.93 -26.99 -25.47
CA THR A 241 -10.24 -25.87 -26.35
C THR A 241 -10.11 -24.61 -25.50
N ILE A 242 -9.22 -23.69 -25.88
CA ILE A 242 -9.08 -22.38 -25.24
C ILE A 242 -9.96 -21.42 -26.04
N LEU A 243 -10.97 -20.85 -25.39
CA LEU A 243 -11.76 -19.75 -25.94
C LEU A 243 -11.12 -18.43 -25.50
N LEU A 244 -10.58 -17.68 -26.47
CA LEU A 244 -10.13 -16.30 -26.25
C LEU A 244 -11.27 -15.35 -26.59
N VAL A 245 -11.70 -14.54 -25.63
CA VAL A 245 -12.71 -13.50 -25.84
C VAL A 245 -12.05 -12.16 -25.56
N GLU A 246 -11.97 -11.32 -26.60
CA GLU A 246 -11.39 -9.98 -26.54
C GLU A 246 -12.34 -9.02 -27.28
N ASP A 247 -12.65 -7.89 -26.66
CA ASP A 247 -13.56 -6.87 -27.21
C ASP A 247 -12.82 -5.76 -27.99
N GLU A 248 -11.48 -5.73 -27.92
CA GLU A 248 -10.66 -4.75 -28.62
C GLU A 248 -10.05 -5.37 -29.89
N PRO A 249 -10.48 -4.94 -31.10
CA PRO A 249 -9.98 -5.53 -32.38
C PRO A 249 -8.47 -5.42 -32.57
N ALA A 250 -7.84 -4.40 -31.96
CA ALA A 250 -6.39 -4.19 -32.06
C ALA A 250 -5.58 -5.24 -31.26
N ILE A 251 -6.15 -5.84 -30.23
CA ILE A 251 -5.49 -6.90 -29.44
C ILE A 251 -5.63 -8.25 -30.12
N LEU A 252 -6.78 -8.53 -30.75
CA LEU A 252 -7.01 -9.74 -31.53
C LEU A 252 -6.04 -9.91 -32.73
N ALA A 253 -5.46 -8.80 -33.21
CA ALA A 253 -4.52 -8.84 -34.34
C ALA A 253 -3.08 -9.22 -33.92
N VAL A 254 -2.79 -9.31 -32.59
CA VAL A 254 -1.44 -9.58 -32.05
C VAL A 254 -1.36 -10.95 -31.36
N THR A 255 -2.49 -11.64 -31.23
CA THR A 255 -2.60 -13.01 -30.67
C THR A 255 -2.75 -14.04 -31.73
#